data_f4b903fa073479b1a8751c44ac887daa
#
_entry.id   f4b903fa073479b1a8751c44ac887daa
#
_cell.length_a   1.000
_cell.length_b   1.000
_cell.length_c   1.000
_cell.angle_alpha   90.00
_cell.angle_beta   90.00
_cell.angle_gamma   90.00
#
_symmetry.space_group_name_H-M   'P 1'
#
loop_
_entity.id
_entity.type
_entity.pdbx_description
1 polymer ?
#
loop_
_entity_poly.entity_id
_entity_poly.type
_entity_poly.pdbx_seq_one_letter_code
_entity_poly.pdbx_strand_id
1 'polypeptide(L)'
;PIPSRGLGDVYKRQFMFKVLESIEKKEKIKKKIKSALMYPSIMFTVAITVTAFMLVKVVPIFAEMYSGMGLELPAATATIMGMSDFLRGTGGKVILFGGIAFYFGFSFATKKSAMIKYKWHKQVLKLPLFGDMILKSMLARVSLIMGNLSAAGVNLLESLEIAKSVSNNVVVLEALENVKKGVFSGDTLTKLFLKEPLFPATFSQLISVGEQTGQLDEMFNSVAKYYEEEFDQTVDNMSSLIEPIMIVFMGVMIGGLMIAMYSPIFNVGALMGG
;
A
#
# COMPACT_ATOMS: atom_id res chain seq x y z
N PRO A 1 -28.38 26.62 39.87
CA PRO A 1 -27.91 26.83 38.50
C PRO A 1 -26.55 26.13 38.33
N ILE A 2 -26.52 25.15 37.45
CA ILE A 2 -25.26 24.48 37.07
C ILE A 2 -24.44 25.52 36.32
N PRO A 3 -23.20 25.86 36.77
CA PRO A 3 -22.43 26.90 36.12
C PRO A 3 -22.07 26.47 34.70
N SER A 4 -22.41 27.31 33.73
CA SER A 4 -22.15 27.11 32.29
C SER A 4 -20.69 26.83 31.92
N ARG A 5 -19.76 27.05 32.84
CA ARG A 5 -18.32 26.71 32.71
C ARG A 5 -18.06 25.19 32.74
N GLY A 6 -18.92 24.39 33.42
CA GLY A 6 -18.71 22.93 33.51
C GLY A 6 -19.09 22.18 32.24
N LEU A 7 -20.11 22.65 31.51
CA LEU A 7 -20.55 22.03 30.25
C LEU A 7 -19.52 22.20 29.13
N GLY A 8 -18.86 23.35 29.04
CA GLY A 8 -17.79 23.58 28.06
C GLY A 8 -16.55 22.71 28.27
N ASP A 9 -16.19 22.42 29.53
CA ASP A 9 -15.04 21.57 29.85
C ASP A 9 -15.31 20.09 29.62
N VAL A 10 -16.55 19.62 29.89
CA VAL A 10 -16.97 18.24 29.57
C VAL A 10 -16.96 18.03 28.06
N TYR A 11 -17.48 18.99 27.29
CA TYR A 11 -17.51 18.95 25.83
C TYR A 11 -16.11 18.95 25.19
N LYS A 12 -15.20 19.81 25.70
CA LYS A 12 -13.80 19.86 25.27
C LYS A 12 -13.07 18.54 25.56
N ARG A 13 -13.28 17.97 26.75
CA ARG A 13 -12.70 16.66 27.11
C ARG A 13 -13.20 15.57 26.17
N GLN A 14 -14.51 15.49 25.93
CA GLN A 14 -15.10 14.47 25.05
C GLN A 14 -14.61 14.62 23.60
N PHE A 15 -14.46 15.85 23.10
CA PHE A 15 -13.86 16.12 21.80
C PHE A 15 -12.39 15.68 21.74
N MET A 16 -11.60 16.00 22.78
CA MET A 16 -10.19 15.59 22.87
C MET A 16 -10.04 14.06 22.89
N PHE A 17 -10.90 13.34 23.62
CA PHE A 17 -10.90 11.88 23.61
C PHE A 17 -11.21 11.30 22.22
N LYS A 18 -12.16 11.87 21.49
CA LYS A 18 -12.51 11.44 20.12
C LYS A 18 -11.39 11.72 19.12
N VAL A 19 -10.68 12.85 19.26
CA VAL A 19 -9.49 13.15 18.46
C VAL A 19 -8.36 12.17 18.77
N LEU A 20 -8.12 11.85 20.05
CA LEU A 20 -7.15 10.83 20.47
C LEU A 20 -7.48 9.46 19.88
N GLU A 21 -8.73 9.02 19.96
CA GLU A 21 -9.18 7.76 19.36
C GLU A 21 -8.92 7.70 17.84
N SER A 22 -9.16 8.80 17.14
CA SER A 22 -8.85 8.90 15.70
C SER A 22 -7.36 8.78 15.40
N ILE A 23 -6.51 9.37 16.25
CA ILE A 23 -5.04 9.27 16.13
C ILE A 23 -4.57 7.84 16.44
N GLU A 24 -5.11 7.23 17.51
CA GLU A 24 -4.79 5.85 17.89
C GLU A 24 -5.18 4.86 16.79
N LYS A 25 -6.37 5.01 16.20
CA LYS A 25 -6.80 4.19 15.05
C LYS A 25 -5.87 4.35 13.84
N LYS A 26 -5.43 5.57 13.54
CA LYS A 26 -4.44 5.80 12.48
C LYS A 26 -3.12 5.08 12.74
N GLU A 27 -2.62 5.12 13.97
CA GLU A 27 -1.37 4.42 14.33
C GLU A 27 -1.57 2.90 14.35
N LYS A 28 -2.73 2.39 14.77
CA LYS A 28 -3.10 0.97 14.71
C LYS A 28 -3.09 0.45 13.27
N ILE A 29 -3.73 1.16 12.35
CA ILE A 29 -3.74 0.86 10.91
C ILE A 29 -2.30 0.81 10.37
N LYS A 30 -1.50 1.81 10.65
CA LYS A 30 -0.10 1.89 10.21
C LYS A 30 0.75 0.74 10.77
N LYS A 31 0.58 0.41 12.06
CA LYS A 31 1.25 -0.73 12.70
C LYS A 31 0.84 -2.04 12.05
N LYS A 32 -0.45 -2.25 11.77
CA LYS A 32 -0.96 -3.47 11.14
C LYS A 32 -0.36 -3.66 9.73
N ILE A 33 -0.35 -2.61 8.90
CA ILE A 33 0.30 -2.64 7.58
C ILE A 33 1.79 -2.98 7.70
N LYS A 34 2.51 -2.30 8.62
CA LYS A 34 3.94 -2.54 8.84
C LYS A 34 4.21 -3.98 9.28
N SER A 35 3.42 -4.51 10.18
CA SER A 35 3.54 -5.89 10.66
C SER A 35 3.31 -6.90 9.54
N ALA A 36 2.25 -6.71 8.74
CA ALA A 36 1.92 -7.59 7.62
C ALA A 36 3.01 -7.62 6.53
N LEU A 37 3.65 -6.48 6.28
CA LEU A 37 4.72 -6.37 5.28
C LEU A 37 6.11 -6.72 5.81
N MET A 38 6.30 -6.89 7.11
CA MET A 38 7.61 -7.13 7.70
C MET A 38 8.19 -8.48 7.26
N TYR A 39 7.42 -9.55 7.37
CA TYR A 39 7.85 -10.90 6.98
C TYR A 39 8.21 -10.98 5.49
N PRO A 40 7.34 -10.57 4.54
CA PRO A 40 7.68 -10.52 3.13
C PRO A 40 8.93 -9.69 2.83
N SER A 41 9.07 -8.53 3.46
CA SER A 41 10.23 -7.65 3.23
C SER A 41 11.54 -8.30 3.67
N ILE A 42 11.56 -8.99 4.81
CA ILE A 42 12.73 -9.73 5.29
C ILE A 42 13.09 -10.86 4.30
N MET A 43 12.09 -11.66 3.90
CA MET A 43 12.29 -12.77 2.97
C MET A 43 12.81 -12.28 1.61
N PHE A 44 12.24 -11.21 1.05
CA PHE A 44 12.75 -10.58 -0.17
C PHE A 44 14.18 -10.09 -0.03
N THR A 45 14.51 -9.44 1.07
CA THR A 45 15.85 -8.91 1.32
C THR A 45 16.87 -10.05 1.39
N VAL A 46 16.56 -11.12 2.11
CA VAL A 46 17.43 -12.31 2.21
C VAL A 46 17.59 -12.96 0.84
N ALA A 47 16.49 -13.18 0.10
CA ALA A 47 16.53 -13.79 -1.22
C ALA A 47 17.39 -13.00 -2.21
N ILE A 48 17.18 -11.68 -2.28
CA ILE A 48 17.96 -10.80 -3.17
C ILE A 48 19.43 -10.79 -2.74
N THR A 49 19.72 -10.74 -1.44
CA THR A 49 21.10 -10.72 -0.93
C THR A 49 21.83 -12.02 -1.27
N VAL A 50 21.20 -13.17 -1.04
CA VAL A 50 21.78 -14.48 -1.37
C VAL A 50 22.00 -14.60 -2.88
N THR A 51 21.00 -14.21 -3.68
CA THR A 51 21.12 -14.26 -5.16
C THR A 51 22.23 -13.33 -5.66
N ALA A 52 22.28 -12.11 -5.17
CA ALA A 52 23.34 -11.17 -5.53
C ALA A 52 24.72 -11.70 -5.13
N PHE A 53 24.85 -12.30 -3.95
CA PHE A 53 26.10 -12.95 -3.52
C PHE A 53 26.50 -14.09 -4.46
N MET A 54 25.55 -14.97 -4.80
CA MET A 54 25.78 -16.08 -5.73
C MET A 54 26.23 -15.58 -7.11
N LEU A 55 25.52 -14.58 -7.66
CA LEU A 55 25.86 -13.98 -8.95
C LEU A 55 27.24 -13.30 -8.95
N VAL A 56 27.57 -12.56 -7.90
CA VAL A 56 28.78 -11.73 -7.86
C VAL A 56 30.02 -12.53 -7.48
N LYS A 57 29.88 -13.57 -6.64
CA LYS A 57 31.02 -14.31 -6.08
C LYS A 57 31.13 -15.74 -6.59
N VAL A 58 30.01 -16.47 -6.65
CA VAL A 58 30.05 -17.92 -6.92
C VAL A 58 30.03 -18.23 -8.42
N VAL A 59 29.12 -17.62 -9.17
CA VAL A 59 29.00 -17.86 -10.62
C VAL A 59 30.32 -17.60 -11.38
N PRO A 60 31.07 -16.53 -11.11
CA PRO A 60 32.38 -16.32 -11.80
C PRO A 60 33.39 -17.40 -11.56
N ILE A 61 33.43 -18.02 -10.37
CA ILE A 61 34.37 -19.11 -10.08
C ILE A 61 34.14 -20.32 -11.01
N PHE A 62 32.84 -20.64 -11.24
CA PHE A 62 32.50 -21.71 -12.18
C PHE A 62 32.88 -21.34 -13.62
N ALA A 63 32.66 -20.08 -14.02
CA ALA A 63 33.06 -19.62 -15.35
C ALA A 63 34.57 -19.69 -15.59
N GLU A 64 35.36 -19.30 -14.59
CA GLU A 64 36.85 -19.41 -14.65
C GLU A 64 37.30 -20.87 -14.74
N MET A 65 36.69 -21.78 -13.98
CA MET A 65 36.98 -23.21 -14.08
C MET A 65 36.72 -23.76 -15.49
N TYR A 66 35.60 -23.38 -16.11
CA TYR A 66 35.26 -23.82 -17.47
C TYR A 66 36.20 -23.28 -18.53
N SER A 67 36.54 -22.00 -18.44
CA SER A 67 37.52 -21.37 -19.33
C SER A 67 38.90 -22.04 -19.20
N GLY A 68 39.29 -22.40 -17.97
CA GLY A 68 40.55 -23.12 -17.71
C GLY A 68 40.59 -24.53 -18.30
N MET A 69 39.46 -25.17 -18.53
CA MET A 69 39.33 -26.47 -19.18
C MET A 69 39.19 -26.38 -20.72
N GLY A 70 39.14 -25.17 -21.28
CA GLY A 70 38.94 -24.96 -22.71
C GLY A 70 37.51 -25.32 -23.20
N LEU A 71 36.53 -25.38 -22.33
CA LEU A 71 35.16 -25.75 -22.63
C LEU A 71 34.28 -24.49 -22.79
N GLU A 72 33.32 -24.55 -23.71
CA GLU A 72 32.30 -23.49 -23.86
C GLU A 72 31.27 -23.58 -22.73
N LEU A 73 30.85 -22.40 -22.24
CA LEU A 73 29.85 -22.30 -21.19
C LEU A 73 28.45 -22.71 -21.75
N PRO A 74 27.71 -23.57 -21.04
CA PRO A 74 26.30 -23.85 -21.40
C PRO A 74 25.48 -22.59 -21.45
N ALA A 75 24.48 -22.52 -22.35
CA ALA A 75 23.66 -21.34 -22.58
C ALA A 75 22.99 -20.76 -21.31
N ALA A 76 22.53 -21.64 -20.41
CA ALA A 76 21.95 -21.22 -19.13
C ALA A 76 22.98 -20.50 -18.24
N THR A 77 24.18 -21.06 -18.16
CA THR A 77 25.32 -20.49 -17.37
C THR A 77 25.82 -19.19 -18.01
N ALA A 78 25.91 -19.14 -19.35
CA ALA A 78 26.29 -17.92 -20.08
C ALA A 78 25.32 -16.77 -19.86
N THR A 79 24.01 -17.05 -19.83
CA THR A 79 22.96 -16.04 -19.52
C THR A 79 23.13 -15.48 -18.11
N ILE A 80 23.33 -16.35 -17.12
CA ILE A 80 23.52 -15.91 -15.73
C ILE A 80 24.86 -15.21 -15.54
N MET A 81 25.89 -15.62 -16.26
CA MET A 81 27.20 -14.93 -16.29
C MET A 81 27.04 -13.50 -16.85
N GLY A 82 26.28 -13.32 -17.94
CA GLY A 82 25.96 -11.99 -18.47
C GLY A 82 25.22 -11.11 -17.45
N MET A 83 24.30 -11.67 -16.65
CA MET A 83 23.65 -10.94 -15.54
C MET A 83 24.64 -10.60 -14.42
N SER A 84 25.55 -11.51 -14.09
CA SER A 84 26.62 -11.28 -13.11
C SER A 84 27.54 -10.14 -13.54
N ASP A 85 28.01 -10.16 -14.78
CA ASP A 85 28.89 -9.13 -15.34
C ASP A 85 28.21 -7.78 -15.42
N PHE A 86 26.91 -7.76 -15.78
CA PHE A 86 26.11 -6.56 -15.75
C PHE A 86 26.00 -5.97 -14.33
N LEU A 87 25.74 -6.80 -13.30
CA LEU A 87 25.63 -6.35 -11.92
C LEU A 87 26.98 -5.89 -11.34
N ARG A 88 28.07 -6.57 -11.67
CA ARG A 88 29.43 -6.20 -11.24
C ARG A 88 29.97 -4.96 -11.95
N GLY A 89 29.53 -4.76 -13.18
CA GLY A 89 29.95 -3.65 -14.04
C GLY A 89 29.18 -2.35 -13.82
N THR A 90 29.09 -1.60 -14.89
CA THR A 90 28.38 -0.31 -14.92
C THR A 90 26.88 -0.46 -14.66
N GLY A 91 26.28 -1.60 -15.07
CA GLY A 91 24.85 -1.85 -14.90
C GLY A 91 24.40 -1.86 -13.44
N GLY A 92 25.15 -2.51 -12.55
CA GLY A 92 24.83 -2.50 -11.12
C GLY A 92 24.89 -1.10 -10.51
N LYS A 93 25.86 -0.29 -10.90
CA LYS A 93 25.95 1.12 -10.48
C LYS A 93 24.79 1.93 -11.02
N VAL A 94 24.40 1.72 -12.29
CA VAL A 94 23.24 2.41 -12.90
C VAL A 94 21.94 2.04 -12.20
N ILE A 95 21.73 0.77 -11.85
CA ILE A 95 20.53 0.36 -11.08
C ILE A 95 20.52 1.03 -9.70
N LEU A 96 21.65 1.02 -8.98
CA LEU A 96 21.72 1.61 -7.64
C LEU A 96 21.49 3.14 -7.68
N PHE A 97 22.32 3.86 -8.44
CA PHE A 97 22.25 5.32 -8.50
C PHE A 97 20.99 5.81 -9.25
N GLY A 98 20.58 5.10 -10.31
CA GLY A 98 19.35 5.37 -11.04
C GLY A 98 18.10 5.17 -10.18
N GLY A 99 18.05 4.10 -9.37
CA GLY A 99 16.99 3.86 -8.41
C GLY A 99 16.89 4.95 -7.34
N ILE A 100 18.04 5.36 -6.78
CA ILE A 100 18.10 6.47 -5.82
C ILE A 100 17.64 7.77 -6.47
N ALA A 101 18.18 8.11 -7.66
CA ALA A 101 17.81 9.32 -8.39
C ALA A 101 16.32 9.32 -8.77
N PHE A 102 15.79 8.17 -9.21
CA PHE A 102 14.37 8.00 -9.51
C PHE A 102 13.49 8.22 -8.27
N TYR A 103 13.86 7.63 -7.12
CA TYR A 103 13.12 7.81 -5.87
C TYR A 103 13.07 9.28 -5.44
N PHE A 104 14.21 9.97 -5.43
CA PHE A 104 14.26 11.38 -5.06
C PHE A 104 13.58 12.28 -6.10
N GLY A 105 13.80 12.03 -7.39
CA GLY A 105 13.17 12.76 -8.50
C GLY A 105 11.65 12.61 -8.48
N PHE A 106 11.16 11.40 -8.30
CA PHE A 106 9.73 11.11 -8.21
C PHE A 106 9.10 11.74 -6.96
N SER A 107 9.76 11.64 -5.80
CA SER A 107 9.32 12.28 -4.56
C SER A 107 9.26 13.81 -4.70
N PHE A 108 10.23 14.41 -5.38
CA PHE A 108 10.25 15.84 -5.66
C PHE A 108 9.14 16.24 -6.65
N ALA A 109 8.96 15.47 -7.73
CA ALA A 109 7.93 15.72 -8.73
C ALA A 109 6.50 15.63 -8.15
N THR A 110 6.23 14.64 -7.30
CA THR A 110 4.93 14.49 -6.62
C THR A 110 4.65 15.60 -5.61
N LYS A 111 5.70 16.18 -5.00
CA LYS A 111 5.55 17.34 -4.10
C LYS A 111 5.31 18.65 -4.87
N LYS A 112 5.94 18.81 -6.03
CA LYS A 112 5.90 20.08 -6.80
C LYS A 112 4.70 20.17 -7.74
N SER A 113 4.22 19.06 -8.29
CA SER A 113 3.13 19.04 -9.28
C SER A 113 1.87 18.37 -8.70
N ALA A 114 0.81 19.16 -8.54
CA ALA A 114 -0.51 18.67 -8.12
C ALA A 114 -1.08 17.63 -9.11
N MET A 115 -0.83 17.79 -10.42
CA MET A 115 -1.30 16.87 -11.47
C MET A 115 -0.61 15.50 -11.34
N ILE A 116 0.72 15.47 -11.12
CA ILE A 116 1.46 14.21 -10.95
C ILE A 116 0.98 13.52 -9.68
N LYS A 117 0.83 14.26 -8.58
CA LYS A 117 0.30 13.76 -7.31
C LYS A 117 -1.11 13.16 -7.48
N TYR A 118 -2.00 13.84 -8.20
CA TYR A 118 -3.35 13.34 -8.48
C TYR A 118 -3.33 12.03 -9.29
N LYS A 119 -2.61 12.02 -10.43
CA LYS A 119 -2.48 10.82 -11.27
C LYS A 119 -1.90 9.64 -10.48
N TRP A 120 -0.89 9.89 -9.66
CA TRP A 120 -0.27 8.87 -8.81
C TRP A 120 -1.27 8.31 -7.79
N HIS A 121 -1.96 9.17 -7.03
CA HIS A 121 -2.95 8.73 -6.06
C HIS A 121 -4.11 7.97 -6.71
N LYS A 122 -4.56 8.40 -7.88
CA LYS A 122 -5.58 7.71 -8.67
C LYS A 122 -5.12 6.33 -9.14
N GLN A 123 -3.85 6.22 -9.57
CA GLN A 123 -3.29 4.95 -10.05
C GLN A 123 -3.07 3.97 -8.88
N VAL A 124 -2.61 4.46 -7.74
CA VAL A 124 -2.43 3.64 -6.53
C VAL A 124 -3.75 3.05 -6.05
N LEU A 125 -4.86 3.80 -6.13
CA LEU A 125 -6.20 3.28 -5.79
C LEU A 125 -6.70 2.19 -6.77
N LYS A 126 -6.13 2.09 -7.97
CA LYS A 126 -6.46 1.03 -8.94
C LYS A 126 -5.62 -0.23 -8.78
N LEU A 127 -4.57 -0.21 -7.98
CA LEU A 127 -3.73 -1.38 -7.75
C LEU A 127 -4.52 -2.44 -6.99
N PRO A 128 -4.56 -3.69 -7.50
CA PRO A 128 -5.22 -4.77 -6.78
C PRO A 128 -4.62 -4.94 -5.39
N LEU A 129 -5.41 -5.27 -4.40
CA LEU A 129 -5.08 -5.43 -2.98
C LEU A 129 -4.71 -4.10 -2.28
N PHE A 130 -3.69 -3.37 -2.79
CA PHE A 130 -3.23 -2.12 -2.18
C PHE A 130 -4.24 -0.98 -2.31
N GLY A 131 -4.88 -0.86 -3.48
CA GLY A 131 -5.89 0.18 -3.71
C GLY A 131 -7.11 -0.02 -2.81
N ASP A 132 -7.59 -1.25 -2.70
CA ASP A 132 -8.72 -1.63 -1.85
C ASP A 132 -8.40 -1.38 -0.36
N MET A 133 -7.22 -1.79 0.10
CA MET A 133 -6.75 -1.53 1.46
C MET A 133 -6.70 -0.03 1.78
N ILE A 134 -6.14 0.79 0.88
CA ILE A 134 -6.05 2.25 1.05
C ILE A 134 -7.44 2.86 1.09
N LEU A 135 -8.33 2.45 0.18
CA LEU A 135 -9.70 2.95 0.11
C LEU A 135 -10.48 2.64 1.39
N LYS A 136 -10.49 1.37 1.84
CA LYS A 136 -11.17 0.94 3.07
C LYS A 136 -10.66 1.68 4.31
N SER A 137 -9.34 1.83 4.43
CA SER A 137 -8.73 2.64 5.50
C SER A 137 -9.18 4.10 5.50
N MET A 138 -9.36 4.70 4.31
CA MET A 138 -9.83 6.08 4.18
C MET A 138 -11.32 6.20 4.49
N LEU A 139 -12.15 5.28 3.99
CA LEU A 139 -13.58 5.25 4.27
C LEU A 139 -13.85 5.08 5.77
N ALA A 140 -13.14 4.15 6.44
CA ALA A 140 -13.21 3.99 7.89
C ALA A 140 -12.89 5.29 8.63
N ARG A 141 -11.81 5.97 8.24
CA ARG A 141 -11.38 7.22 8.89
C ARG A 141 -12.33 8.38 8.65
N VAL A 142 -12.74 8.59 7.40
CA VAL A 142 -13.69 9.66 7.04
C VAL A 142 -14.98 9.46 7.81
N SER A 143 -15.53 8.24 7.82
CA SER A 143 -16.76 7.92 8.53
C SER A 143 -16.64 8.11 10.03
N LEU A 144 -15.52 7.67 10.64
CA LEU A 144 -15.30 7.89 12.08
C LEU A 144 -15.31 9.38 12.45
N ILE A 145 -14.69 10.22 11.63
CA ILE A 145 -14.66 11.66 11.87
C ILE A 145 -16.04 12.26 11.68
N MET A 146 -16.73 11.89 10.61
CA MET A 146 -18.10 12.35 10.34
C MET A 146 -19.05 11.94 11.48
N GLY A 147 -19.01 10.68 11.93
CA GLY A 147 -19.81 10.18 13.04
C GLY A 147 -19.52 10.90 14.35
N ASN A 148 -18.26 11.08 14.68
CA ASN A 148 -17.85 11.76 15.90
C ASN A 148 -18.25 13.25 15.91
N LEU A 149 -18.12 13.95 14.79
CA LEU A 149 -18.49 15.36 14.68
C LEU A 149 -20.02 15.53 14.67
N SER A 150 -20.74 14.64 13.97
CA SER A 150 -22.20 14.62 13.96
C SER A 150 -22.77 14.38 15.36
N ALA A 151 -22.25 13.38 16.09
CA ALA A 151 -22.61 13.11 17.48
C ALA A 151 -22.30 14.29 18.43
N ALA A 152 -21.30 15.10 18.07
CA ALA A 152 -20.94 16.32 18.79
C ALA A 152 -21.82 17.53 18.37
N GLY A 153 -22.78 17.36 17.46
CA GLY A 153 -23.66 18.45 16.99
C GLY A 153 -22.97 19.44 16.04
N VAL A 154 -21.81 19.07 15.48
CA VAL A 154 -21.11 19.92 14.50
C VAL A 154 -21.89 19.89 13.19
N ASN A 155 -22.00 21.04 12.54
CA ASN A 155 -22.69 21.16 11.25
C ASN A 155 -22.06 20.23 10.20
N LEU A 156 -22.91 19.63 9.35
CA LEU A 156 -22.50 18.68 8.32
C LEU A 156 -21.45 19.23 7.35
N LEU A 157 -21.58 20.49 6.93
CA LEU A 157 -20.61 21.14 6.03
C LEU A 157 -19.22 21.32 6.68
N GLU A 158 -19.21 21.66 7.96
CA GLU A 158 -17.98 21.79 8.74
C GLU A 158 -17.36 20.40 9.00
N SER A 159 -18.18 19.40 9.30
CA SER A 159 -17.75 18.01 9.46
C SER A 159 -17.08 17.48 8.19
N LEU A 160 -17.65 17.76 7.01
CA LEU A 160 -17.05 17.41 5.70
C LEU A 160 -15.70 18.12 5.48
N GLU A 161 -15.58 19.39 5.86
CA GLU A 161 -14.31 20.13 5.75
C GLU A 161 -13.22 19.53 6.66
N ILE A 162 -13.58 19.18 7.89
CA ILE A 162 -12.65 18.54 8.83
C ILE A 162 -12.28 17.14 8.31
N ALA A 163 -13.24 16.32 7.86
CA ALA A 163 -12.99 15.01 7.29
C ALA A 163 -12.08 15.08 6.07
N LYS A 164 -12.23 16.10 5.23
CA LYS A 164 -11.34 16.40 4.10
C LYS A 164 -9.91 16.67 4.58
N SER A 165 -9.72 17.49 5.63
CA SER A 165 -8.40 17.90 6.11
C SER A 165 -7.53 16.74 6.63
N VAL A 166 -8.15 15.65 7.08
CA VAL A 166 -7.42 14.46 7.57
C VAL A 166 -7.11 13.45 6.48
N SER A 167 -7.65 13.63 5.28
CA SER A 167 -7.36 12.77 4.13
C SER A 167 -6.06 13.21 3.44
N ASN A 168 -5.14 12.27 3.24
CA ASN A 168 -3.88 12.51 2.55
C ASN A 168 -3.96 12.21 1.04
N ASN A 169 -5.09 11.67 0.56
CA ASN A 169 -5.28 11.31 -0.84
C ASN A 169 -6.07 12.39 -1.58
N VAL A 170 -5.47 12.95 -2.62
CA VAL A 170 -6.06 14.07 -3.38
C VAL A 170 -7.38 13.67 -4.07
N VAL A 171 -7.54 12.40 -4.46
CA VAL A 171 -8.77 11.91 -5.08
C VAL A 171 -9.92 11.90 -4.06
N VAL A 172 -9.64 11.48 -2.82
CA VAL A 172 -10.62 11.53 -1.72
C VAL A 172 -10.96 12.98 -1.34
N LEU A 173 -9.95 13.86 -1.33
CA LEU A 173 -10.18 15.30 -1.09
C LEU A 173 -11.12 15.90 -2.13
N GLU A 174 -10.94 15.57 -3.40
CA GLU A 174 -11.80 16.05 -4.49
C GLU A 174 -13.24 15.50 -4.35
N ALA A 175 -13.38 14.20 -4.10
CA ALA A 175 -14.68 13.56 -3.91
C ALA A 175 -15.45 14.18 -2.72
N LEU A 176 -14.79 14.38 -1.58
CA LEU A 176 -15.41 15.03 -0.42
C LEU A 176 -15.74 16.50 -0.68
N GLU A 177 -14.94 17.20 -1.46
CA GLU A 177 -15.24 18.58 -1.90
C GLU A 177 -16.49 18.64 -2.78
N ASN A 178 -16.63 17.67 -3.71
CA ASN A 178 -17.83 17.57 -4.55
C ASN A 178 -19.08 17.28 -3.71
N VAL A 179 -18.98 16.35 -2.75
CA VAL A 179 -20.06 16.06 -1.80
C VAL A 179 -20.42 17.33 -1.01
N LYS A 180 -19.44 18.06 -0.47
CA LYS A 180 -19.67 19.29 0.28
C LYS A 180 -20.38 20.35 -0.55
N LYS A 181 -19.98 20.55 -1.82
CA LYS A 181 -20.65 21.48 -2.73
C LYS A 181 -22.10 21.09 -3.00
N GLY A 182 -22.36 19.79 -3.19
CA GLY A 182 -23.72 19.28 -3.40
C GLY A 182 -24.62 19.47 -2.17
N VAL A 183 -24.10 19.21 -0.96
CA VAL A 183 -24.82 19.48 0.29
C VAL A 183 -25.16 20.98 0.42
N PHE A 184 -24.20 21.85 0.11
CA PHE A 184 -24.43 23.29 0.10
C PHE A 184 -25.52 23.70 -0.90
N SER A 185 -25.69 22.98 -2.01
CA SER A 185 -26.74 23.19 -3.00
C SER A 185 -28.09 22.54 -2.62
N GLY A 186 -28.16 21.83 -1.49
CA GLY A 186 -29.41 21.22 -0.98
C GLY A 186 -29.65 19.78 -1.45
N ASP A 187 -28.67 19.13 -2.10
CA ASP A 187 -28.74 17.70 -2.46
C ASP A 187 -28.55 16.83 -1.20
N THR A 188 -29.15 15.64 -1.19
CA THR A 188 -29.00 14.65 -0.12
C THR A 188 -27.62 13.98 -0.13
N LEU A 189 -27.09 13.63 1.05
CA LEU A 189 -25.81 12.93 1.17
C LEU A 189 -25.78 11.61 0.39
N THR A 190 -26.84 10.82 0.49
CA THR A 190 -27.00 9.56 -0.24
C THR A 190 -26.81 9.74 -1.74
N LYS A 191 -27.51 10.73 -2.33
CA LYS A 191 -27.42 11.02 -3.77
C LYS A 191 -26.02 11.45 -4.18
N LEU A 192 -25.35 12.22 -3.33
CA LEU A 192 -24.00 12.73 -3.59
C LEU A 192 -22.95 11.64 -3.51
N PHE A 193 -22.98 10.79 -2.48
CA PHE A 193 -22.07 9.67 -2.36
C PHE A 193 -22.28 8.62 -3.47
N LEU A 194 -23.52 8.39 -3.93
CA LEU A 194 -23.80 7.52 -5.08
C LEU A 194 -23.23 8.04 -6.41
N LYS A 195 -23.14 9.36 -6.57
CA LYS A 195 -22.54 9.98 -7.78
C LYS A 195 -21.04 9.91 -7.81
N GLU A 196 -20.38 9.77 -6.67
CA GLU A 196 -18.94 9.73 -6.57
C GLU A 196 -18.43 8.29 -6.70
N PRO A 197 -17.71 7.93 -7.78
CA PRO A 197 -17.28 6.56 -8.03
C PRO A 197 -16.31 5.98 -6.98
N LEU A 198 -15.79 6.84 -6.12
CA LEU A 198 -14.88 6.46 -5.05
C LEU A 198 -15.58 5.73 -3.91
N PHE A 199 -16.87 6.07 -3.68
CA PHE A 199 -17.63 5.49 -2.58
C PHE A 199 -18.38 4.25 -3.06
N PRO A 200 -18.15 3.06 -2.44
CA PRO A 200 -18.90 1.86 -2.77
C PRO A 200 -20.41 2.02 -2.49
N ALA A 201 -21.22 1.27 -3.22
CA ALA A 201 -22.68 1.31 -3.04
C ALA A 201 -23.11 1.02 -1.60
N THR A 202 -22.43 0.08 -0.93
CA THR A 202 -22.64 -0.26 0.49
C THR A 202 -22.49 0.96 1.39
N PHE A 203 -21.48 1.81 1.15
CA PHE A 203 -21.27 3.05 1.88
C PHE A 203 -22.50 3.95 1.78
N SER A 204 -22.95 4.22 0.55
CA SER A 204 -24.07 5.09 0.28
C SER A 204 -25.41 4.55 0.83
N GLN A 205 -25.58 3.21 0.81
CA GLN A 205 -26.76 2.56 1.37
C GLN A 205 -26.86 2.74 2.89
N LEU A 206 -25.74 2.54 3.61
CA LEU A 206 -25.71 2.75 5.07
C LEU A 206 -25.95 4.21 5.44
N ILE A 207 -25.37 5.15 4.69
CA ILE A 207 -25.62 6.58 4.90
C ILE A 207 -27.08 6.95 4.61
N SER A 208 -27.71 6.32 3.60
CA SER A 208 -29.13 6.52 3.29
C SER A 208 -30.04 6.21 4.47
N VAL A 209 -29.76 5.14 5.21
CA VAL A 209 -30.54 4.80 6.41
C VAL A 209 -30.41 5.89 7.47
N GLY A 210 -29.18 6.38 7.72
CA GLY A 210 -28.96 7.46 8.68
C GLY A 210 -29.61 8.78 8.27
N GLU A 211 -29.62 9.09 6.95
CA GLU A 211 -30.27 10.31 6.44
C GLU A 211 -31.80 10.25 6.56
N GLN A 212 -32.40 9.07 6.32
CA GLN A 212 -33.85 8.88 6.43
C GLN A 212 -34.34 8.84 7.89
N THR A 213 -33.54 8.29 8.79
CA THR A 213 -33.89 8.18 10.23
C THR A 213 -33.46 9.39 11.06
N GLY A 214 -32.64 10.29 10.49
CA GLY A 214 -32.04 11.39 11.23
C GLY A 214 -30.85 10.97 12.15
N GLN A 215 -30.36 9.73 12.04
CA GLN A 215 -29.32 9.15 12.88
C GLN A 215 -27.99 9.02 12.11
N LEU A 216 -27.55 10.11 11.48
CA LEU A 216 -26.30 10.12 10.69
C LEU A 216 -25.06 9.79 11.52
N ASP A 217 -25.00 10.20 12.77
CA ASP A 217 -23.91 9.93 13.70
C ASP A 217 -23.73 8.43 13.97
N GLU A 218 -24.82 7.71 14.25
CA GLU A 218 -24.79 6.26 14.46
C GLU A 218 -24.43 5.51 13.18
N MET A 219 -24.98 5.96 12.04
CA MET A 219 -24.68 5.31 10.77
C MET A 219 -23.23 5.54 10.32
N PHE A 220 -22.70 6.75 10.44
CA PHE A 220 -21.29 6.99 10.15
C PHE A 220 -20.36 6.17 11.07
N ASN A 221 -20.69 6.02 12.35
CA ASN A 221 -19.92 5.16 13.25
C ASN A 221 -20.01 3.67 12.86
N SER A 222 -21.18 3.21 12.43
CA SER A 222 -21.37 1.84 11.91
C SER A 222 -20.60 1.61 10.63
N VAL A 223 -20.61 2.56 9.71
CA VAL A 223 -19.82 2.54 8.48
C VAL A 223 -18.31 2.53 8.79
N ALA A 224 -17.87 3.33 9.76
CA ALA A 224 -16.48 3.35 10.19
C ALA A 224 -16.03 1.98 10.70
N LYS A 225 -16.83 1.33 11.54
CA LYS A 225 -16.55 -0.01 12.06
C LYS A 225 -16.54 -1.05 10.94
N TYR A 226 -17.53 -1.03 10.05
CA TYR A 226 -17.61 -1.94 8.90
C TYR A 226 -16.34 -1.86 8.05
N TYR A 227 -15.90 -0.65 7.67
CA TYR A 227 -14.69 -0.50 6.85
C TYR A 227 -13.39 -0.73 7.62
N GLU A 228 -13.36 -0.60 8.95
CA GLU A 228 -12.23 -1.04 9.79
C GLU A 228 -12.09 -2.57 9.74
N GLU A 229 -13.20 -3.31 9.85
CA GLU A 229 -13.23 -4.78 9.75
C GLU A 229 -12.85 -5.25 8.33
N GLU A 230 -13.40 -4.62 7.31
CA GLU A 230 -13.06 -4.89 5.90
C GLU A 230 -11.60 -4.60 5.57
N PHE A 231 -11.03 -3.54 6.13
CA PHE A 231 -9.60 -3.24 6.03
C PHE A 231 -8.76 -4.34 6.68
N ASP A 232 -9.15 -4.77 7.88
CA ASP A 232 -8.46 -5.82 8.61
C ASP A 232 -8.45 -7.13 7.83
N GLN A 233 -9.58 -7.53 7.26
CA GLN A 233 -9.69 -8.71 6.39
C GLN A 233 -8.83 -8.58 5.12
N THR A 234 -8.82 -7.39 4.50
CA THR A 234 -7.99 -7.15 3.30
C THR A 234 -6.51 -7.29 3.61
N VAL A 235 -6.03 -6.79 4.75
CA VAL A 235 -4.62 -6.95 5.18
C VAL A 235 -4.28 -8.41 5.45
N ASP A 236 -5.18 -9.15 6.10
CA ASP A 236 -4.99 -10.57 6.41
C ASP A 236 -4.98 -11.42 5.12
N ASN A 237 -5.89 -11.14 4.19
CA ASN A 237 -5.93 -11.77 2.87
C ASN A 237 -4.68 -11.45 2.03
N MET A 238 -4.19 -10.21 2.09
CA MET A 238 -2.96 -9.82 1.40
C MET A 238 -1.76 -10.61 1.94
N SER A 239 -1.66 -10.79 3.26
CA SER A 239 -0.59 -11.57 3.88
C SER A 239 -0.62 -13.03 3.41
N SER A 240 -1.81 -13.62 3.34
CA SER A 240 -2.00 -15.01 2.88
C SER A 240 -1.66 -15.19 1.39
N LEU A 241 -1.90 -14.17 0.55
CA LEU A 241 -1.58 -14.23 -0.89
C LEU A 241 -0.09 -14.00 -1.18
N ILE A 242 0.60 -13.25 -0.33
CA ILE A 242 2.03 -13.01 -0.49
C ILE A 242 2.82 -14.30 -0.32
N GLU A 243 2.43 -15.20 0.57
CA GLU A 243 3.15 -16.44 0.85
C GLU A 243 3.31 -17.35 -0.38
N PRO A 244 2.26 -17.74 -1.12
CA PRO A 244 2.42 -18.51 -2.36
C PRO A 244 3.26 -17.79 -3.43
N ILE A 245 3.12 -16.48 -3.56
CA ILE A 245 3.91 -15.68 -4.50
C ILE A 245 5.40 -15.75 -4.13
N MET A 246 5.71 -15.67 -2.84
CA MET A 246 7.07 -15.77 -2.35
C MET A 246 7.67 -17.16 -2.60
N ILE A 247 6.90 -18.23 -2.38
CA ILE A 247 7.36 -19.61 -2.64
C ILE A 247 7.71 -19.77 -4.12
N VAL A 248 6.83 -19.32 -5.02
CA VAL A 248 7.08 -19.39 -6.48
C VAL A 248 8.32 -18.54 -6.85
N PHE A 249 8.39 -17.32 -6.35
CA PHE A 249 9.52 -16.42 -6.60
C PHE A 249 10.86 -17.03 -6.14
N MET A 250 10.90 -17.55 -4.91
CA MET A 250 12.09 -18.22 -4.36
C MET A 250 12.43 -19.49 -5.16
N GLY A 251 11.43 -20.28 -5.52
CA GLY A 251 11.61 -21.47 -6.33
C GLY A 251 12.23 -21.18 -7.70
N VAL A 252 11.74 -20.15 -8.38
CA VAL A 252 12.28 -19.71 -9.68
C VAL A 252 13.70 -19.18 -9.53
N MET A 253 13.95 -18.36 -8.50
CA MET A 253 15.28 -17.79 -8.27
C MET A 253 16.32 -18.85 -7.91
N ILE A 254 16.03 -19.69 -6.93
CA ILE A 254 16.96 -20.74 -6.48
C ILE A 254 17.09 -21.82 -7.55
N GLY A 255 15.97 -22.27 -8.13
CA GLY A 255 15.98 -23.26 -9.21
C GLY A 255 16.74 -22.80 -10.43
N GLY A 256 16.58 -21.55 -10.85
CA GLY A 256 17.35 -20.95 -11.94
C GLY A 256 18.86 -20.91 -11.67
N LEU A 257 19.26 -20.52 -10.45
CA LEU A 257 20.65 -20.55 -10.02
C LEU A 257 21.21 -21.99 -10.00
N MET A 258 20.46 -22.95 -9.46
CA MET A 258 20.87 -24.35 -9.43
C MET A 258 21.08 -24.91 -10.85
N ILE A 259 20.12 -24.69 -11.74
CA ILE A 259 20.25 -25.13 -13.14
C ILE A 259 21.52 -24.55 -13.78
N ALA A 260 21.79 -23.27 -13.58
CA ALA A 260 22.97 -22.63 -14.14
C ALA A 260 24.30 -23.15 -13.56
N MET A 261 24.29 -23.51 -12.26
CA MET A 261 25.50 -24.06 -11.61
C MET A 261 25.73 -25.55 -11.92
N TYR A 262 24.65 -26.33 -12.03
CA TYR A 262 24.76 -27.77 -12.29
C TYR A 262 24.86 -28.10 -13.80
N SER A 263 24.32 -27.28 -14.69
CA SER A 263 24.41 -27.46 -16.15
C SER A 263 25.84 -27.69 -16.62
N PRO A 264 26.84 -26.93 -16.16
CA PRO A 264 28.24 -27.19 -16.45
C PRO A 264 28.71 -28.58 -16.02
N ILE A 265 28.39 -29.00 -14.81
CA ILE A 265 28.86 -30.28 -14.25
C ILE A 265 28.34 -31.48 -15.06
N PHE A 266 27.08 -31.43 -15.49
CA PHE A 266 26.46 -32.46 -16.31
C PHE A 266 27.07 -32.53 -17.72
N ASN A 267 27.44 -31.39 -18.33
CA ASN A 267 28.06 -31.35 -19.65
C ASN A 267 29.48 -31.90 -19.63
N VAL A 268 30.29 -31.63 -18.58
CA VAL A 268 31.62 -32.25 -18.44
C VAL A 268 31.54 -33.76 -18.25
N GLY A 269 30.58 -34.25 -17.45
CA GLY A 269 30.31 -35.67 -17.26
C GLY A 269 29.97 -36.40 -18.59
N ALA A 270 29.17 -35.76 -19.45
CA ALA A 270 28.81 -36.30 -20.76
C ALA A 270 30.00 -36.34 -21.75
N LEU A 271 30.93 -35.37 -21.67
CA LEU A 271 32.13 -35.32 -22.51
C LEU A 271 33.24 -36.28 -22.06
N MET A 272 33.27 -36.66 -20.78
CA MET A 272 34.26 -37.59 -20.25
C MET A 272 33.77 -39.06 -20.24
N GLY A 273 32.48 -39.31 -20.44
CA GLY A 273 31.87 -40.66 -20.45
C GLY A 273 31.53 -41.21 -21.85
N GLY A 274 31.86 -40.50 -22.92
CA GLY A 274 31.85 -40.95 -24.32
C GLY A 274 33.26 -41.07 -24.84
#